data_ec8f780b74f0c1d880a451c8b8682b8b
#
_entry.id   ec8f780b74f0c1d880a451c8b8682b8b
#
_cell.length_a   1.000
_cell.length_b   1.000
_cell.length_c   1.000
_cell.angle_alpha   90.00
_cell.angle_beta   90.00
_cell.angle_gamma   90.00
#
_symmetry.space_group_name_H-M   'P 1'
#
loop_
_entity.id
_entity.type
_entity.pdbx_description
1 polymer ?
#
loop_
_entity_poly.entity_id
_entity_poly.type
_entity_poly.pdbx_seq_one_letter_code
_entity_poly.pdbx_strand_id
1 'polypeptide(L)'
;MIGCILTMCIGAVRGNWPMWGGEPSRQSVQLLKGAITSPVIKWRFATGSSVERQFSAIADVDGDGQMEVVIGSDDYKVYCLRGSDGTQKWAFTTGYWVESSAAIADCDGDGRMEVVIGSCDDKVYCLRGSDGTLKWAFTTSGDVSSPAIADVDGDGKTEVVVGCSNYYVYCLRGSDGAQKWTFMTSTAVSSPAIADCDGDGKMEVVIGSYDHNVYCLAGSDGIQKWVFTTGGTVRSSPAVADCDGDGHAEVVIGSDDRKVYCLAGSDGTQKWAFTTGSWVVSSPAIADVDGDGQIEVVIGSNDRKVYCLAGSDGTQKWVFTTSVNVHLPGALVDIDGDNRLEYLVSQLSDSVLYCLNAEDGTLAWQITLAYTVNSPFAGDIDGDGCSEIIVGTRGTYGQGYRVFAIDDQNNSQGCGPVYEDIEEGLSKGFEFRAVGRGIYLFMPNEAQVSLTLYDAQGRLVQRLYDGVLTSGGHTFNPDLETKGVYMAVLRYQGGMKSLKIVR
;
A
#
# COMPACT_ATOMS: atom_id res chain seq x y z
N MET A 1 4.82 20.26 16.52
CA MET A 1 3.76 20.44 15.51
C MET A 1 4.08 19.41 14.44
N ILE A 2 3.69 18.18 14.69
CA ILE A 2 3.88 17.07 13.75
C ILE A 2 2.58 17.04 12.94
N GLY A 3 2.62 17.71 11.80
CA GLY A 3 1.59 17.57 10.79
C GLY A 3 1.93 16.38 9.94
N CYS A 4 1.53 15.19 10.35
CA CYS A 4 1.39 14.09 9.41
C CYS A 4 0.30 14.56 8.42
N ILE A 5 0.71 15.04 7.27
CA ILE A 5 -0.20 15.30 6.16
C ILE A 5 -0.58 13.93 5.62
N LEU A 6 -1.58 13.33 6.26
CA LEU A 6 -2.38 12.31 5.61
C LEU A 6 -3.10 13.06 4.48
N THR A 7 -2.45 13.17 3.33
CA THR A 7 -3.12 13.62 2.12
C THR A 7 -4.21 12.59 1.86
N MET A 8 -5.45 12.97 2.16
CA MET A 8 -6.62 12.18 1.86
C MET A 8 -6.58 11.81 0.38
N CYS A 9 -6.24 10.57 0.07
CA CYS A 9 -6.90 9.88 -1.02
C CYS A 9 -8.38 9.83 -0.61
N ILE A 10 -9.17 10.78 -1.09
CA ILE A 10 -10.62 10.80 -0.90
C ILE A 10 -11.13 9.53 -1.54
N GLY A 11 -11.46 8.53 -0.74
CA GLY A 11 -12.02 7.27 -1.21
C GLY A 11 -11.36 5.98 -0.76
N ALA A 12 -10.22 5.99 -0.08
CA ALA A 12 -9.67 4.76 0.49
C ALA A 12 -10.57 4.28 1.63
N VAL A 13 -11.51 3.42 1.31
CA VAL A 13 -12.22 2.63 2.31
C VAL A 13 -11.16 1.73 2.96
N ARG A 14 -11.06 1.78 4.28
CA ARG A 14 -10.14 0.94 5.06
C ARG A 14 -10.39 -0.53 4.69
N GLY A 15 -9.32 -1.26 4.40
CA GLY A 15 -9.37 -2.63 3.91
C GLY A 15 -8.84 -2.84 2.51
N ASN A 16 -8.58 -1.75 1.82
CA ASN A 16 -8.13 -1.79 0.44
C ASN A 16 -6.60 -1.85 0.35
N TRP A 17 -6.13 -2.58 -0.65
CA TRP A 17 -4.77 -2.48 -1.17
C TRP A 17 -4.88 -1.94 -2.60
N PRO A 18 -5.13 -0.63 -2.77
CA PRO A 18 -5.59 -0.07 -4.05
C PRO A 18 -4.50 -0.01 -5.11
N MET A 19 -3.23 -0.13 -4.71
CA MET A 19 -2.10 -0.12 -5.66
C MET A 19 -0.87 -0.84 -5.09
N TRP A 20 0.15 -1.03 -5.90
CA TRP A 20 1.40 -1.62 -5.45
C TRP A 20 2.04 -0.81 -4.31
N GLY A 21 2.41 -1.50 -3.23
CA GLY A 21 2.88 -0.87 -2.00
C GLY A 21 1.76 -0.29 -1.12
N GLY A 22 0.49 -0.55 -1.44
CA GLY A 22 -0.68 -0.18 -0.63
C GLY A 22 -1.13 1.27 -0.82
N GLU A 23 -0.22 2.19 -0.98
CA GLU A 23 -0.43 3.63 -1.08
C GLU A 23 0.59 4.30 -2.02
N PRO A 24 0.40 5.59 -2.39
CA PRO A 24 1.32 6.29 -3.31
C PRO A 24 2.77 6.37 -2.82
N SER A 25 3.02 6.46 -1.51
CA SER A 25 4.37 6.45 -0.90
C SER A 25 5.05 5.08 -0.87
N ARG A 26 4.29 3.99 -1.13
CA ARG A 26 4.76 2.59 -1.29
C ARG A 26 5.40 1.97 -0.06
N GLN A 27 4.90 2.23 1.12
CA GLN A 27 5.44 1.67 2.37
C GLN A 27 5.20 0.15 2.52
N SER A 28 4.30 -0.44 1.74
CA SER A 28 3.98 -1.88 1.72
C SER A 28 3.45 -2.41 3.06
N VAL A 29 2.59 -1.64 3.72
CA VAL A 29 1.96 -1.97 4.99
C VAL A 29 0.45 -2.09 4.83
N GLN A 30 -0.13 -3.15 5.41
CA GLN A 30 -1.58 -3.30 5.56
C GLN A 30 -1.98 -3.04 7.01
N LEU A 31 -2.89 -2.11 7.22
CA LEU A 31 -3.33 -1.70 8.55
C LEU A 31 -4.48 -2.56 9.12
N LEU A 32 -5.07 -3.44 8.33
CA LEU A 32 -6.07 -4.39 8.83
C LEU A 32 -5.38 -5.60 9.44
N LYS A 33 -6.03 -6.14 10.46
CA LYS A 33 -5.61 -7.38 11.12
C LYS A 33 -6.13 -8.60 10.37
N GLY A 34 -5.42 -9.72 10.51
CA GLY A 34 -5.86 -11.03 10.09
C GLY A 34 -6.17 -11.95 11.29
N ALA A 35 -6.34 -13.22 10.99
CA ALA A 35 -6.47 -14.29 11.98
C ALA A 35 -5.69 -15.54 11.56
N ILE A 36 -4.74 -15.41 10.63
CA ILE A 36 -4.09 -16.55 9.98
C ILE A 36 -2.94 -17.06 10.83
N THR A 37 -3.22 -18.09 11.62
CA THR A 37 -2.24 -18.88 12.36
C THR A 37 -1.97 -20.24 11.70
N SER A 38 -2.92 -20.75 10.93
CA SER A 38 -2.86 -22.01 10.20
C SER A 38 -3.37 -21.82 8.77
N PRO A 39 -2.50 -21.38 7.83
CA PRO A 39 -2.91 -20.96 6.52
C PRO A 39 -3.50 -22.09 5.67
N VAL A 40 -4.65 -21.85 5.06
CA VAL A 40 -5.32 -22.73 4.09
C VAL A 40 -5.74 -21.96 2.85
N ILE A 41 -5.90 -22.66 1.74
CA ILE A 41 -6.40 -22.04 0.51
C ILE A 41 -7.90 -21.84 0.63
N LYS A 42 -8.36 -20.57 0.64
CA LYS A 42 -9.78 -20.17 0.61
C LYS A 42 -10.38 -20.44 -0.77
N TRP A 43 -9.76 -19.90 -1.79
CA TRP A 43 -10.14 -20.13 -3.18
C TRP A 43 -8.93 -20.06 -4.11
N ARG A 44 -9.13 -20.44 -5.36
CA ARG A 44 -8.15 -20.37 -6.43
C ARG A 44 -8.81 -20.03 -7.75
N PHE A 45 -8.20 -19.16 -8.52
CA PHE A 45 -8.61 -18.79 -9.86
C PHE A 45 -7.52 -19.19 -10.88
N ALA A 46 -7.91 -19.77 -12.02
CA ALA A 46 -6.97 -20.14 -13.08
C ALA A 46 -6.90 -19.04 -14.14
N THR A 47 -5.71 -18.53 -14.40
CA THR A 47 -5.42 -17.66 -15.53
C THR A 47 -4.92 -18.46 -16.74
N GLY A 48 -4.87 -17.85 -17.92
CA GLY A 48 -4.36 -18.51 -19.13
C GLY A 48 -2.83 -18.54 -19.21
N SER A 49 -2.12 -17.70 -18.45
CA SER A 49 -0.67 -17.62 -18.34
C SER A 49 -0.26 -17.14 -16.95
N SER A 50 1.06 -16.92 -16.75
CA SER A 50 1.63 -16.45 -15.48
C SER A 50 0.95 -15.16 -14.98
N VAL A 51 0.92 -15.03 -13.66
CA VAL A 51 0.71 -13.76 -12.97
C VAL A 51 2.09 -13.38 -12.43
N GLU A 52 2.84 -12.56 -13.18
CA GLU A 52 4.27 -12.30 -12.90
C GLU A 52 4.49 -10.96 -12.22
N ARG A 53 5.39 -10.94 -11.23
CA ARG A 53 5.99 -9.75 -10.60
C ARG A 53 5.01 -8.66 -10.12
N GLN A 54 3.76 -9.01 -9.94
CA GLN A 54 2.69 -8.07 -9.65
C GLN A 54 2.21 -8.23 -8.23
N PHE A 55 1.82 -7.11 -7.64
CA PHE A 55 0.81 -7.11 -6.61
C PHE A 55 -0.55 -6.97 -7.27
N SER A 56 -1.53 -7.70 -6.80
CA SER A 56 -2.91 -7.42 -7.14
C SER A 56 -3.38 -6.20 -6.34
N ALA A 57 -4.44 -5.56 -6.79
CA ALA A 57 -5.10 -4.52 -6.02
C ALA A 57 -6.40 -5.08 -5.42
N ILE A 58 -6.73 -4.64 -4.22
CA ILE A 58 -7.98 -4.97 -3.53
C ILE A 58 -8.77 -3.69 -3.30
N ALA A 59 -10.00 -3.63 -3.77
CA ALA A 59 -10.92 -2.54 -3.51
C ALA A 59 -12.37 -2.95 -3.85
N ASP A 60 -13.35 -2.26 -3.29
CA ASP A 60 -14.72 -2.25 -3.80
C ASP A 60 -14.77 -1.42 -5.08
N VAL A 61 -14.54 -2.07 -6.23
CA VAL A 61 -14.38 -1.38 -7.52
C VAL A 61 -15.70 -1.03 -8.19
N ASP A 62 -16.81 -1.64 -7.77
CA ASP A 62 -18.12 -1.39 -8.37
C ASP A 62 -19.13 -0.74 -7.42
N GLY A 63 -18.73 -0.51 -6.16
CA GLY A 63 -19.54 0.19 -5.17
C GLY A 63 -20.64 -0.66 -4.55
N ASP A 64 -20.53 -2.01 -4.62
CA ASP A 64 -21.53 -2.92 -4.06
C ASP A 64 -21.29 -3.24 -2.58
N GLY A 65 -20.19 -2.74 -2.01
CA GLY A 65 -19.77 -2.94 -0.62
C GLY A 65 -18.99 -4.22 -0.39
N GLN A 66 -18.67 -4.98 -1.44
CA GLN A 66 -17.81 -6.16 -1.39
C GLN A 66 -16.47 -5.84 -2.07
N MET A 67 -15.41 -6.52 -1.64
CA MET A 67 -14.09 -6.28 -2.21
C MET A 67 -13.85 -7.13 -3.45
N GLU A 68 -13.18 -6.56 -4.43
CA GLU A 68 -12.66 -7.25 -5.59
C GLU A 68 -11.15 -7.30 -5.56
N VAL A 69 -10.64 -8.35 -6.20
CA VAL A 69 -9.21 -8.56 -6.48
C VAL A 69 -8.97 -8.30 -7.96
N VAL A 70 -8.16 -7.28 -8.28
CA VAL A 70 -7.80 -6.95 -9.66
C VAL A 70 -6.37 -7.37 -9.94
N ILE A 71 -6.17 -8.17 -10.99
CA ILE A 71 -4.86 -8.72 -11.37
C ILE A 71 -4.62 -8.64 -12.87
N GLY A 72 -3.35 -8.45 -13.24
CA GLY A 72 -2.88 -8.66 -14.61
C GLY A 72 -2.38 -10.08 -14.85
N SER A 73 -2.23 -10.49 -16.08
CA SER A 73 -1.66 -11.79 -16.47
C SER A 73 -0.96 -11.72 -17.83
N ASP A 74 0.03 -12.60 -18.02
CA ASP A 74 0.71 -12.78 -19.30
C ASP A 74 -0.14 -13.43 -20.38
N ASP A 75 -1.41 -13.75 -20.08
CA ASP A 75 -2.40 -14.14 -21.09
C ASP A 75 -3.08 -12.94 -21.75
N TYR A 76 -2.51 -11.74 -21.58
CA TYR A 76 -2.97 -10.45 -22.14
C TYR A 76 -4.26 -9.94 -21.51
N LYS A 77 -4.55 -10.34 -20.28
CA LYS A 77 -5.80 -9.95 -19.62
C LYS A 77 -5.57 -9.29 -18.27
N VAL A 78 -6.46 -8.38 -17.99
CA VAL A 78 -6.74 -7.87 -16.64
C VAL A 78 -8.00 -8.56 -16.16
N TYR A 79 -7.95 -9.17 -15.01
CA TYR A 79 -9.08 -9.84 -14.38
C TYR A 79 -9.54 -9.07 -13.15
N CYS A 80 -10.84 -8.97 -12.97
CA CYS A 80 -11.48 -8.57 -11.73
C CYS A 80 -12.23 -9.78 -11.17
N LEU A 81 -11.86 -10.17 -9.97
CA LEU A 81 -12.42 -11.32 -9.28
C LEU A 81 -13.17 -10.86 -8.03
N ARG A 82 -14.28 -11.51 -7.72
CA ARG A 82 -14.96 -11.31 -6.45
C ARG A 82 -14.06 -11.83 -5.32
N GLY A 83 -13.80 -11.01 -4.31
CA GLY A 83 -12.90 -11.37 -3.21
C GLY A 83 -13.35 -12.59 -2.43
N SER A 84 -14.66 -12.71 -2.14
CA SER A 84 -15.22 -13.75 -1.29
C SER A 84 -15.07 -15.18 -1.82
N ASP A 85 -15.11 -15.38 -3.14
CA ASP A 85 -15.12 -16.71 -3.75
C ASP A 85 -14.21 -16.89 -4.98
N GLY A 86 -13.50 -15.82 -5.40
CA GLY A 86 -12.61 -15.83 -6.54
C GLY A 86 -13.31 -15.93 -7.90
N THR A 87 -14.62 -15.78 -7.99
CA THR A 87 -15.35 -15.83 -9.27
C THR A 87 -15.07 -14.56 -10.09
N GLN A 88 -14.86 -14.73 -11.40
CA GLN A 88 -14.61 -13.61 -12.31
C GLN A 88 -15.85 -12.71 -12.44
N LYS A 89 -15.72 -11.41 -12.14
CA LYS A 89 -16.72 -10.39 -12.44
C LYS A 89 -16.59 -9.90 -13.89
N TRP A 90 -15.38 -9.51 -14.27
CA TRP A 90 -15.08 -9.12 -15.64
C TRP A 90 -13.62 -9.43 -16.00
N ALA A 91 -13.31 -9.37 -17.29
CA ALA A 91 -11.95 -9.39 -17.80
C ALA A 91 -11.82 -8.45 -18.99
N PHE A 92 -10.69 -7.73 -19.06
CA PHE A 92 -10.32 -6.86 -20.18
C PHE A 92 -9.11 -7.45 -20.91
N THR A 93 -9.09 -7.39 -22.23
CA THR A 93 -7.98 -7.92 -23.05
C THR A 93 -7.12 -6.77 -23.56
N THR A 94 -5.82 -6.81 -23.24
CA THR A 94 -4.76 -5.93 -23.75
C THR A 94 -4.13 -6.50 -25.02
N GLY A 95 -3.18 -5.77 -25.59
CA GLY A 95 -2.46 -6.26 -26.78
C GLY A 95 -1.30 -7.18 -26.49
N TYR A 96 -0.80 -7.23 -25.23
CA TYR A 96 0.35 -8.06 -24.83
C TYR A 96 0.32 -8.32 -23.30
N TRP A 97 1.39 -8.83 -22.72
CA TRP A 97 1.52 -9.17 -21.29
C TRP A 97 1.13 -8.00 -20.39
N VAL A 98 0.52 -8.33 -19.27
CA VAL A 98 0.20 -7.37 -18.22
C VAL A 98 1.06 -7.71 -17.00
N GLU A 99 2.27 -7.14 -16.94
CA GLU A 99 3.24 -7.33 -15.84
C GLU A 99 3.17 -6.20 -14.80
N SER A 100 2.37 -5.19 -15.03
CA SER A 100 2.15 -4.06 -14.11
C SER A 100 1.12 -4.44 -13.05
N SER A 101 1.32 -3.99 -11.82
CA SER A 101 0.27 -4.00 -10.80
C SER A 101 -0.81 -2.99 -11.14
N ALA A 102 -2.06 -3.29 -10.80
CA ALA A 102 -3.14 -2.33 -10.93
C ALA A 102 -3.08 -1.24 -9.84
N ALA A 103 -3.59 -0.05 -10.16
CA ALA A 103 -3.93 0.97 -9.19
C ALA A 103 -5.42 1.34 -9.33
N ILE A 104 -6.11 1.53 -8.21
CA ILE A 104 -7.55 1.75 -8.15
C ILE A 104 -7.82 3.07 -7.43
N ALA A 105 -8.53 3.97 -8.10
CA ALA A 105 -8.95 5.25 -7.54
C ALA A 105 -10.15 5.80 -8.33
N ASP A 106 -10.86 6.76 -7.76
CA ASP A 106 -11.77 7.64 -8.52
C ASP A 106 -10.91 8.66 -9.28
N CYS A 107 -10.61 8.32 -10.54
CA CYS A 107 -9.68 9.09 -11.37
C CYS A 107 -10.31 10.34 -12.00
N ASP A 108 -11.63 10.45 -12.06
CA ASP A 108 -12.30 11.58 -12.69
C ASP A 108 -13.23 12.36 -11.75
N GLY A 109 -13.32 11.93 -10.48
CA GLY A 109 -14.11 12.62 -9.46
C GLY A 109 -15.61 12.37 -9.56
N ASP A 110 -16.05 11.28 -10.25
CA ASP A 110 -17.46 10.95 -10.39
C ASP A 110 -18.02 10.09 -9.26
N GLY A 111 -17.18 9.71 -8.30
CA GLY A 111 -17.50 8.88 -7.15
C GLY A 111 -17.46 7.38 -7.43
N ARG A 112 -16.96 6.96 -8.58
CA ARG A 112 -16.79 5.56 -8.98
C ARG A 112 -15.31 5.25 -9.14
N MET A 113 -14.93 4.00 -8.85
CA MET A 113 -13.54 3.58 -8.96
C MET A 113 -13.18 3.22 -10.39
N GLU A 114 -12.00 3.64 -10.80
CA GLU A 114 -11.33 3.17 -11.99
C GLU A 114 -10.15 2.26 -11.63
N VAL A 115 -9.84 1.37 -12.58
CA VAL A 115 -8.66 0.51 -12.55
C VAL A 115 -7.67 1.04 -13.58
N VAL A 116 -6.51 1.50 -13.13
CA VAL A 116 -5.40 1.92 -14.00
C VAL A 116 -4.33 0.86 -14.00
N ILE A 117 -3.87 0.45 -15.18
CA ILE A 117 -2.88 -0.61 -15.32
C ILE A 117 -2.01 -0.39 -16.56
N GLY A 118 -0.73 -0.73 -16.45
CA GLY A 118 0.20 -0.76 -17.56
C GLY A 118 0.22 -2.12 -18.26
N SER A 119 0.63 -2.13 -19.53
CA SER A 119 0.84 -3.36 -20.29
C SER A 119 2.14 -3.27 -21.10
N CYS A 120 2.71 -4.41 -21.40
CA CYS A 120 3.85 -4.54 -22.32
C CYS A 120 3.43 -4.36 -23.79
N ASP A 121 2.19 -3.93 -24.08
CA ASP A 121 1.77 -3.45 -25.40
C ASP A 121 1.97 -1.95 -25.59
N ASP A 122 2.83 -1.34 -24.77
CA ASP A 122 3.18 0.07 -24.78
C ASP A 122 2.01 0.98 -24.37
N LYS A 123 1.08 0.52 -23.53
CA LYS A 123 -0.07 1.33 -23.12
C LYS A 123 -0.34 1.33 -21.62
N VAL A 124 -0.83 2.47 -21.18
CA VAL A 124 -1.56 2.62 -19.91
C VAL A 124 -3.05 2.54 -20.22
N TYR A 125 -3.77 1.71 -19.51
CA TYR A 125 -5.22 1.58 -19.61
C TYR A 125 -5.90 2.08 -18.36
N CYS A 126 -6.97 2.83 -18.50
CA CYS A 126 -7.91 3.15 -17.44
C CYS A 126 -9.26 2.51 -17.77
N LEU A 127 -9.71 1.64 -16.90
CA LEU A 127 -10.94 0.86 -17.06
C LEU A 127 -11.95 1.27 -15.98
N ARG A 128 -13.24 1.23 -16.29
CA ARG A 128 -14.27 1.35 -15.26
C ARG A 128 -14.20 0.14 -14.32
N GLY A 129 -14.18 0.37 -13.02
CA GLY A 129 -14.14 -0.70 -12.02
C GLY A 129 -15.36 -1.63 -12.09
N SER A 130 -16.54 -1.07 -12.35
CA SER A 130 -17.80 -1.80 -12.33
C SER A 130 -17.95 -2.89 -13.40
N ASP A 131 -17.38 -2.69 -14.59
CA ASP A 131 -17.61 -3.60 -15.74
C ASP A 131 -16.37 -3.85 -16.60
N GLY A 132 -15.22 -3.27 -16.24
CA GLY A 132 -13.96 -3.41 -16.98
C GLY A 132 -13.94 -2.73 -18.35
N THR A 133 -14.93 -1.87 -18.68
CA THR A 133 -14.94 -1.17 -19.97
C THR A 133 -13.89 -0.07 -20.00
N LEU A 134 -13.28 0.12 -21.18
CA LEU A 134 -12.24 1.13 -21.39
C LEU A 134 -12.81 2.55 -21.22
N LYS A 135 -12.19 3.37 -20.35
CA LYS A 135 -12.40 4.82 -20.27
C LYS A 135 -11.45 5.56 -21.20
N TRP A 136 -10.16 5.32 -21.02
CA TRP A 136 -9.13 5.88 -21.89
C TRP A 136 -7.91 4.92 -21.93
N ALA A 137 -7.09 5.11 -22.96
CA ALA A 137 -5.77 4.50 -23.04
C ALA A 137 -4.77 5.53 -23.55
N PHE A 138 -3.58 5.50 -22.96
CA PHE A 138 -2.44 6.33 -23.38
C PHE A 138 -1.35 5.43 -23.95
N THR A 139 -0.81 5.77 -25.13
CA THR A 139 0.27 5.01 -25.76
C THR A 139 1.62 5.63 -25.41
N THR A 140 2.48 4.85 -24.80
CA THR A 140 3.88 5.14 -24.55
C THR A 140 4.72 4.71 -25.76
N SER A 141 5.88 4.17 -25.62
CA SER A 141 6.66 3.49 -26.68
C SER A 141 7.54 2.43 -26.04
N GLY A 142 7.07 1.82 -24.97
CA GLY A 142 7.75 0.76 -24.24
C GLY A 142 6.90 0.28 -23.08
N ASP A 143 7.31 -0.84 -22.46
CA ASP A 143 6.62 -1.49 -21.35
C ASP A 143 6.38 -0.53 -20.18
N VAL A 144 5.20 -0.56 -19.64
CA VAL A 144 4.75 0.36 -18.59
C VAL A 144 4.88 -0.29 -17.22
N SER A 145 5.52 0.43 -16.28
CA SER A 145 5.63 0.02 -14.88
C SER A 145 4.29 0.15 -14.13
N SER A 146 4.26 -0.25 -12.86
CA SER A 146 3.05 -0.11 -12.04
C SER A 146 2.75 1.36 -11.76
N PRO A 147 1.51 1.83 -12.02
CA PRO A 147 1.12 3.21 -11.82
C PRO A 147 1.07 3.60 -10.34
N ALA A 148 1.26 4.89 -10.06
CA ALA A 148 0.87 5.54 -8.82
C ALA A 148 -0.17 6.62 -9.15
N ILE A 149 -1.17 6.78 -8.28
CA ILE A 149 -2.27 7.72 -8.47
C ILE A 149 -2.36 8.64 -7.26
N ALA A 150 -2.28 9.95 -7.50
CA ALA A 150 -2.44 10.98 -6.48
C ALA A 150 -2.76 12.33 -7.15
N ASP A 151 -3.25 13.29 -6.38
CA ASP A 151 -3.27 14.70 -6.78
C ASP A 151 -1.85 15.25 -6.63
N VAL A 152 -1.07 15.23 -7.73
CA VAL A 152 0.36 15.57 -7.68
C VAL A 152 0.63 17.06 -7.86
N ASP A 153 -0.35 17.85 -8.33
CA ASP A 153 -0.18 19.29 -8.53
C ASP A 153 -1.06 20.15 -7.62
N GLY A 154 -1.86 19.52 -6.74
CA GLY A 154 -2.68 20.20 -5.74
C GLY A 154 -3.93 20.87 -6.32
N ASP A 155 -4.40 20.47 -7.52
CA ASP A 155 -5.59 21.04 -8.16
C ASP A 155 -6.91 20.37 -7.71
N GLY A 156 -6.82 19.36 -6.85
CA GLY A 156 -7.95 18.59 -6.33
C GLY A 156 -8.40 17.47 -7.26
N LYS A 157 -7.64 17.16 -8.31
CA LYS A 157 -7.89 16.04 -9.23
C LYS A 157 -6.70 15.10 -9.22
N THR A 158 -6.96 13.85 -9.49
CA THR A 158 -5.91 12.83 -9.48
C THR A 158 -5.15 12.77 -10.80
N GLU A 159 -3.87 12.53 -10.70
CA GLU A 159 -2.99 12.17 -11.80
C GLU A 159 -2.54 10.73 -11.69
N VAL A 160 -2.18 10.17 -12.84
CA VAL A 160 -1.57 8.86 -12.99
C VAL A 160 -0.11 9.05 -13.39
N VAL A 161 0.81 8.59 -12.54
CA VAL A 161 2.25 8.63 -12.82
C VAL A 161 2.73 7.22 -13.11
N VAL A 162 3.45 7.04 -14.23
CA VAL A 162 4.02 5.76 -14.64
C VAL A 162 5.46 5.93 -15.11
N GLY A 163 6.29 4.93 -14.80
CA GLY A 163 7.59 4.75 -15.44
C GLY A 163 7.46 3.87 -16.70
N CYS A 164 8.40 3.99 -17.62
CA CYS A 164 8.36 3.22 -18.85
C CYS A 164 9.75 2.73 -19.28
N SER A 165 9.81 1.58 -19.94
CA SER A 165 11.05 1.03 -20.47
C SER A 165 11.63 1.85 -21.63
N ASN A 166 10.87 2.79 -22.18
CA ASN A 166 11.32 3.77 -23.18
C ASN A 166 12.08 4.97 -22.57
N TYR A 167 12.46 4.89 -21.29
CA TYR A 167 13.25 5.88 -20.56
C TYR A 167 12.47 7.12 -20.08
N TYR A 168 11.14 7.12 -20.19
CA TYR A 168 10.31 8.22 -19.75
C TYR A 168 9.51 7.90 -18.48
N VAL A 169 9.31 8.91 -17.69
CA VAL A 169 8.25 9.01 -16.69
C VAL A 169 7.13 9.86 -17.30
N TYR A 170 5.92 9.40 -17.24
CA TYR A 170 4.75 10.13 -17.71
C TYR A 170 3.85 10.47 -16.52
N CYS A 171 3.37 11.70 -16.49
CA CYS A 171 2.25 12.13 -15.68
C CYS A 171 1.05 12.40 -16.58
N LEU A 172 -0.03 11.71 -16.31
CA LEU A 172 -1.27 11.76 -17.10
C LEU A 172 -2.39 12.26 -16.20
N ARG A 173 -3.31 13.03 -16.78
CA ARG A 173 -4.55 13.41 -16.10
C ARG A 173 -5.43 12.16 -15.89
N GLY A 174 -5.90 11.93 -14.66
CA GLY A 174 -6.69 10.75 -14.33
C GLY A 174 -7.99 10.64 -15.12
N SER A 175 -8.67 11.76 -15.38
CA SER A 175 -9.99 11.79 -16.01
C SER A 175 -10.03 11.36 -17.48
N ASP A 176 -8.98 11.64 -18.26
CA ASP A 176 -8.97 11.43 -19.71
C ASP A 176 -7.66 10.89 -20.28
N GLY A 177 -6.64 10.65 -19.42
CA GLY A 177 -5.34 10.16 -19.83
C GLY A 177 -4.47 11.18 -20.58
N ALA A 178 -4.86 12.46 -20.62
CA ALA A 178 -4.07 13.48 -21.31
C ALA A 178 -2.75 13.71 -20.57
N GLN A 179 -1.64 13.73 -21.32
CA GLN A 179 -0.32 13.97 -20.77
C GLN A 179 -0.23 15.39 -20.16
N LYS A 180 0.17 15.48 -18.89
CA LYS A 180 0.49 16.75 -18.21
C LYS A 180 1.98 17.10 -18.39
N TRP A 181 2.86 16.19 -18.05
CA TRP A 181 4.31 16.35 -18.24
C TRP A 181 5.00 14.99 -18.48
N THR A 182 6.25 15.06 -18.92
CA THR A 182 7.14 13.91 -18.99
C THR A 182 8.53 14.30 -18.51
N PHE A 183 9.24 13.31 -17.96
CA PHE A 183 10.66 13.41 -17.63
C PHE A 183 11.43 12.29 -18.30
N MET A 184 12.59 12.58 -18.88
CA MET A 184 13.41 11.60 -19.58
C MET A 184 14.65 11.25 -18.76
N THR A 185 14.85 9.97 -18.52
CA THR A 185 16.08 9.40 -17.96
C THR A 185 16.97 8.85 -19.09
N SER A 186 18.10 8.25 -18.73
CA SER A 186 18.99 7.63 -19.75
C SER A 186 18.67 6.18 -20.05
N THR A 187 17.83 5.53 -19.22
CA THR A 187 17.41 4.11 -19.36
C THR A 187 16.04 3.90 -18.72
N ALA A 188 15.55 2.64 -18.70
CA ALA A 188 14.30 2.25 -18.07
C ALA A 188 14.20 2.70 -16.61
N VAL A 189 12.99 2.94 -16.15
CA VAL A 189 12.68 3.41 -14.80
C VAL A 189 11.82 2.41 -14.02
N SER A 190 11.96 2.40 -12.70
CA SER A 190 11.13 1.61 -11.78
C SER A 190 9.72 2.22 -11.64
N SER A 191 8.88 1.59 -10.83
CA SER A 191 7.59 2.18 -10.49
C SER A 191 7.75 3.38 -9.55
N PRO A 192 7.00 4.49 -9.78
CA PRO A 192 7.15 5.72 -9.01
C PRO A 192 6.53 5.59 -7.60
N ALA A 193 7.09 6.31 -6.63
CA ALA A 193 6.44 6.67 -5.37
C ALA A 193 6.08 8.16 -5.38
N ILE A 194 5.00 8.53 -4.71
CA ILE A 194 4.50 9.90 -4.63
C ILE A 194 4.32 10.27 -3.16
N ALA A 195 4.99 11.33 -2.71
CA ALA A 195 4.88 11.86 -1.36
C ALA A 195 5.33 13.32 -1.32
N ASP A 196 4.97 14.05 -0.27
CA ASP A 196 5.58 15.34 0.08
C ASP A 196 6.94 15.05 0.74
N CYS A 197 8.00 15.02 -0.09
CA CYS A 197 9.32 14.61 0.34
C CYS A 197 10.09 15.70 1.07
N ASP A 198 9.77 16.96 0.85
CA ASP A 198 10.49 18.10 1.45
C ASP A 198 9.67 18.90 2.46
N GLY A 199 8.41 18.49 2.71
CA GLY A 199 7.55 19.09 3.71
C GLY A 199 6.97 20.45 3.30
N ASP A 200 6.97 20.78 1.98
CA ASP A 200 6.43 22.05 1.47
C ASP A 200 4.91 22.01 1.20
N GLY A 201 4.28 20.85 1.40
CA GLY A 201 2.86 20.62 1.17
C GLY A 201 2.52 20.26 -0.27
N LYS A 202 3.51 20.07 -1.14
CA LYS A 202 3.32 19.61 -2.52
C LYS A 202 3.91 18.23 -2.69
N MET A 203 3.36 17.50 -3.65
CA MET A 203 3.81 16.12 -3.91
C MET A 203 5.03 16.10 -4.82
N GLU A 204 5.97 15.24 -4.48
CA GLU A 204 7.06 14.83 -5.35
C GLU A 204 6.85 13.43 -5.89
N VAL A 205 7.47 13.18 -7.04
CA VAL A 205 7.55 11.86 -7.68
C VAL A 205 8.98 11.36 -7.56
N VAL A 206 9.18 10.25 -6.84
CA VAL A 206 10.48 9.61 -6.68
C VAL A 206 10.53 8.34 -7.53
N ILE A 207 11.60 8.16 -8.27
CA ILE A 207 11.82 6.99 -9.13
C ILE A 207 13.27 6.50 -9.06
N GLY A 208 13.44 5.18 -9.18
CA GLY A 208 14.74 4.58 -9.50
C GLY A 208 14.89 4.40 -11.01
N SER A 209 16.12 4.45 -11.50
CA SER A 209 16.41 4.23 -12.91
C SER A 209 17.58 3.25 -13.11
N TYR A 210 17.54 2.53 -14.20
CA TYR A 210 18.63 1.60 -14.58
C TYR A 210 19.90 2.33 -15.01
N ASP A 211 19.88 3.68 -15.11
CA ASP A 211 21.03 4.55 -15.30
C ASP A 211 21.83 4.83 -14.01
N HIS A 212 21.51 4.08 -12.94
CA HIS A 212 22.13 4.15 -11.63
C HIS A 212 21.68 5.36 -10.78
N ASN A 213 20.64 6.06 -11.18
CA ASN A 213 20.17 7.24 -10.45
C ASN A 213 18.83 6.99 -9.76
N VAL A 214 18.65 7.70 -8.66
CA VAL A 214 17.36 7.96 -8.01
C VAL A 214 17.03 9.42 -8.30
N TYR A 215 15.86 9.67 -8.87
CA TYR A 215 15.39 11.01 -9.19
C TYR A 215 14.22 11.39 -8.31
N CYS A 216 14.19 12.63 -7.87
CA CYS A 216 13.03 13.27 -7.28
C CYS A 216 12.59 14.42 -8.20
N LEU A 217 11.32 14.41 -8.57
CA LEU A 217 10.71 15.34 -9.50
C LEU A 217 9.58 16.08 -8.79
N ALA A 218 9.40 17.35 -9.08
CA ALA A 218 8.21 18.08 -8.65
C ALA A 218 6.96 17.48 -9.32
N GLY A 219 5.94 17.14 -8.55
CA GLY A 219 4.71 16.50 -9.06
C GLY A 219 3.95 17.38 -10.05
N SER A 220 3.98 18.70 -9.85
CA SER A 220 3.24 19.68 -10.66
C SER A 220 3.68 19.78 -12.12
N ASP A 221 4.98 19.65 -12.40
CA ASP A 221 5.55 19.94 -13.72
C ASP A 221 6.66 18.97 -14.17
N GLY A 222 7.03 18.00 -13.31
CA GLY A 222 8.09 17.02 -13.59
C GLY A 222 9.50 17.56 -13.57
N ILE A 223 9.72 18.79 -13.07
CA ILE A 223 11.07 19.36 -12.95
C ILE A 223 11.86 18.62 -11.88
N GLN A 224 13.10 18.22 -12.22
CA GLN A 224 13.98 17.55 -11.27
C GLN A 224 14.32 18.46 -10.09
N LYS A 225 14.00 18.03 -8.87
CA LYS A 225 14.40 18.68 -7.61
C LYS A 225 15.81 18.26 -7.22
N TRP A 226 16.06 16.95 -7.21
CA TRP A 226 17.38 16.39 -6.94
C TRP A 226 17.60 15.05 -7.67
N VAL A 227 18.85 14.62 -7.71
CA VAL A 227 19.27 13.31 -8.22
C VAL A 227 20.38 12.75 -7.32
N PHE A 228 20.28 11.44 -7.01
CA PHE A 228 21.32 10.71 -6.29
C PHE A 228 21.83 9.57 -7.16
N THR A 229 23.16 9.43 -7.30
CA THR A 229 23.79 8.38 -8.10
C THR A 229 24.28 7.25 -7.20
N THR A 230 23.79 6.03 -7.44
CA THR A 230 24.25 4.80 -6.80
C THR A 230 25.41 4.15 -7.58
N GLY A 231 26.00 3.09 -7.03
CA GLY A 231 27.06 2.34 -7.73
C GLY A 231 26.56 1.31 -8.75
N GLY A 232 25.27 1.11 -8.91
CA GLY A 232 24.65 0.11 -9.77
C GLY A 232 23.25 0.48 -10.22
N THR A 233 22.64 -0.37 -11.06
CA THR A 233 21.27 -0.20 -11.52
C THR A 233 20.27 -0.11 -10.34
N VAL A 234 19.33 0.80 -10.41
CA VAL A 234 18.25 0.95 -9.43
C VAL A 234 16.96 0.33 -9.99
N ARG A 235 16.73 -0.95 -9.65
CA ARG A 235 15.53 -1.72 -10.07
C ARG A 235 14.43 -1.69 -9.03
N SER A 236 14.83 -1.54 -7.78
CA SER A 236 13.94 -1.37 -6.65
C SER A 236 13.04 -0.16 -6.89
N SER A 237 11.77 -0.25 -6.51
CA SER A 237 10.95 0.94 -6.40
C SER A 237 11.17 1.59 -5.05
N PRO A 238 11.15 2.92 -4.98
CA PRO A 238 11.36 3.64 -3.72
C PRO A 238 10.15 3.47 -2.78
N ALA A 239 10.42 3.55 -1.48
CA ALA A 239 9.41 3.81 -0.45
C ALA A 239 9.78 5.09 0.29
N VAL A 240 8.77 5.85 0.72
CA VAL A 240 8.94 7.17 1.34
C VAL A 240 8.25 7.20 2.70
N ALA A 241 8.99 7.51 3.76
CA ALA A 241 8.48 7.65 5.12
C ALA A 241 9.43 8.51 5.95
N ASP A 242 8.95 9.06 7.07
CA ASP A 242 9.80 9.65 8.13
C ASP A 242 10.45 8.51 8.91
N CYS A 243 11.64 8.07 8.44
CA CYS A 243 12.31 6.88 8.96
C CYS A 243 13.08 7.12 10.27
N ASP A 244 13.42 8.35 10.59
CA ASP A 244 14.18 8.67 11.81
C ASP A 244 13.41 9.51 12.83
N GLY A 245 12.15 9.83 12.53
CA GLY A 245 11.24 10.53 13.44
C GLY A 245 11.54 12.02 13.59
N ASP A 246 12.27 12.62 12.62
CA ASP A 246 12.61 14.04 12.67
C ASP A 246 11.52 14.95 12.07
N GLY A 247 10.45 14.36 11.53
CA GLY A 247 9.33 15.03 10.90
C GLY A 247 9.53 15.37 9.41
N HIS A 248 10.60 14.89 8.80
CA HIS A 248 10.88 14.98 7.38
C HIS A 248 10.91 13.59 6.75
N ALA A 249 10.46 13.48 5.52
CA ALA A 249 10.43 12.18 4.85
C ALA A 249 11.80 11.77 4.30
N GLU A 250 12.11 10.49 4.38
CA GLU A 250 13.23 9.83 3.72
C GLU A 250 12.76 8.96 2.56
N VAL A 251 13.65 8.79 1.60
CA VAL A 251 13.51 7.86 0.49
C VAL A 251 14.39 6.64 0.73
N VAL A 252 13.77 5.47 0.87
CA VAL A 252 14.50 4.20 1.00
C VAL A 252 14.43 3.43 -0.30
N ILE A 253 15.58 2.92 -0.78
CA ILE A 253 15.67 2.24 -2.07
C ILE A 253 16.85 1.26 -2.14
N GLY A 254 16.66 0.16 -2.87
CA GLY A 254 17.71 -0.84 -3.16
C GLY A 254 18.43 -0.59 -4.47
N SER A 255 19.68 -1.08 -4.59
CA SER A 255 20.49 -0.99 -5.80
C SER A 255 21.25 -2.29 -6.09
N ASP A 256 21.55 -2.51 -7.37
CA ASP A 256 22.40 -3.63 -7.84
C ASP A 256 23.86 -3.51 -7.37
N ASP A 257 24.28 -2.39 -6.78
CA ASP A 257 25.58 -2.25 -6.12
C ASP A 257 25.64 -2.94 -4.73
N ARG A 258 24.57 -3.67 -4.39
CA ARG A 258 24.41 -4.43 -3.13
C ARG A 258 24.14 -3.56 -1.92
N LYS A 259 23.58 -2.39 -2.12
CA LYS A 259 23.24 -1.49 -1.01
C LYS A 259 21.76 -1.15 -0.95
N VAL A 260 21.30 -0.95 0.27
CA VAL A 260 20.07 -0.24 0.60
C VAL A 260 20.49 1.17 0.98
N TYR A 261 19.85 2.16 0.39
CA TYR A 261 20.10 3.58 0.66
C TYR A 261 18.90 4.20 1.35
N CYS A 262 19.18 5.06 2.30
CA CYS A 262 18.23 6.01 2.86
C CYS A 262 18.72 7.42 2.54
N LEU A 263 17.89 8.19 1.87
CA LEU A 263 18.19 9.53 1.37
C LEU A 263 17.22 10.52 1.99
N ALA A 264 17.69 11.70 2.36
CA ALA A 264 16.80 12.78 2.78
C ALA A 264 15.87 13.15 1.62
N GLY A 265 14.57 13.19 1.85
CA GLY A 265 13.59 13.49 0.81
C GLY A 265 13.73 14.90 0.23
N SER A 266 14.18 15.86 1.05
CA SER A 266 14.28 17.26 0.67
C SER A 266 15.36 17.59 -0.37
N ASP A 267 16.51 16.88 -0.33
CA ASP A 267 17.66 17.22 -1.18
C ASP A 267 18.42 16.01 -1.74
N GLY A 268 17.99 14.78 -1.41
CA GLY A 268 18.60 13.52 -1.85
C GLY A 268 19.93 13.21 -1.18
N THR A 269 20.33 13.91 -0.11
CA THR A 269 21.57 13.58 0.61
C THR A 269 21.46 12.23 1.29
N GLN A 270 22.53 11.41 1.23
CA GLN A 270 22.54 10.11 1.88
C GLN A 270 22.59 10.26 3.40
N LYS A 271 21.54 9.78 4.08
CA LYS A 271 21.53 9.64 5.56
C LYS A 271 22.34 8.43 5.97
N TRP A 272 22.03 7.27 5.40
CA TRP A 272 22.79 6.04 5.63
C TRP A 272 22.76 5.11 4.39
N ALA A 273 23.64 4.11 4.39
CA ALA A 273 23.60 3.01 3.46
C ALA A 273 24.04 1.72 4.12
N PHE A 274 23.27 0.63 3.88
CA PHE A 274 23.56 -0.72 4.37
C PHE A 274 24.02 -1.61 3.22
N THR A 275 25.09 -2.42 3.43
CA THR A 275 25.63 -3.30 2.39
C THR A 275 25.20 -4.73 2.62
N THR A 276 24.54 -5.33 1.64
CA THR A 276 24.14 -6.74 1.59
C THR A 276 25.18 -7.60 0.85
N GLY A 277 24.95 -8.92 0.80
CA GLY A 277 25.87 -9.84 0.11
C GLY A 277 25.71 -9.86 -1.42
N SER A 278 24.57 -9.36 -1.97
CA SER A 278 24.28 -9.36 -3.42
C SER A 278 23.34 -8.21 -3.76
N TRP A 279 22.87 -8.15 -5.03
CA TRP A 279 21.94 -7.12 -5.52
C TRP A 279 20.70 -6.97 -4.67
N VAL A 280 20.23 -5.75 -4.52
CA VAL A 280 18.98 -5.42 -3.84
C VAL A 280 17.97 -4.95 -4.89
N VAL A 281 17.21 -5.90 -5.41
CA VAL A 281 16.18 -5.69 -6.44
C VAL A 281 14.80 -5.53 -5.82
N SER A 282 14.58 -6.16 -4.66
CA SER A 282 13.35 -6.04 -3.88
C SER A 282 13.09 -4.59 -3.48
N SER A 283 11.84 -4.19 -3.39
CA SER A 283 11.45 -2.90 -2.84
C SER A 283 11.26 -2.99 -1.34
N PRO A 284 11.57 -1.92 -0.57
CA PRO A 284 11.44 -1.92 0.88
C PRO A 284 9.99 -1.90 1.34
N ALA A 285 9.74 -2.49 2.53
CA ALA A 285 8.55 -2.28 3.34
C ALA A 285 8.97 -1.52 4.61
N ILE A 286 8.18 -0.55 5.04
CA ILE A 286 8.58 0.42 6.08
C ILE A 286 7.46 0.55 7.10
N ALA A 287 7.72 0.23 8.36
CA ALA A 287 6.81 0.41 9.50
C ALA A 287 7.57 0.36 10.83
N ASP A 288 6.91 0.75 11.92
CA ASP A 288 7.29 0.36 13.29
C ASP A 288 6.91 -1.12 13.48
N VAL A 289 7.88 -2.03 13.31
CA VAL A 289 7.62 -3.48 13.30
C VAL A 289 7.71 -4.13 14.67
N ASP A 290 8.33 -3.48 15.64
CA ASP A 290 8.47 -4.01 17.01
C ASP A 290 7.70 -3.22 18.07
N GLY A 291 6.98 -2.16 17.65
CA GLY A 291 6.12 -1.37 18.52
C GLY A 291 6.87 -0.43 19.47
N ASP A 292 8.14 -0.10 19.16
CA ASP A 292 8.96 0.78 20.00
C ASP A 292 8.79 2.27 19.64
N GLY A 293 7.99 2.58 18.60
CA GLY A 293 7.72 3.92 18.11
C GLY A 293 8.78 4.45 17.14
N GLN A 294 9.76 3.63 16.77
CA GLN A 294 10.72 3.93 15.70
C GLN A 294 10.38 3.10 14.47
N ILE A 295 10.78 3.59 13.33
CA ILE A 295 10.46 2.95 12.04
C ILE A 295 11.59 2.01 11.62
N GLU A 296 11.24 0.84 11.11
CA GLU A 296 12.15 -0.13 10.51
C GLU A 296 11.91 -0.25 8.99
N VAL A 297 12.97 -0.70 8.32
CA VAL A 297 12.99 -1.03 6.90
C VAL A 297 13.20 -2.52 6.74
N VAL A 298 12.21 -3.23 6.17
CA VAL A 298 12.33 -4.66 5.85
C VAL A 298 12.52 -4.82 4.35
N ILE A 299 13.60 -5.49 3.93
CA ILE A 299 13.96 -5.59 2.52
C ILE A 299 14.67 -6.91 2.17
N GLY A 300 14.35 -7.45 0.99
CA GLY A 300 14.98 -8.65 0.45
C GLY A 300 16.23 -8.37 -0.38
N SER A 301 17.15 -9.34 -0.44
CA SER A 301 18.36 -9.30 -1.28
C SER A 301 18.57 -10.60 -2.02
N ASN A 302 19.27 -10.51 -3.17
CA ASN A 302 19.69 -11.66 -3.97
C ASN A 302 20.75 -12.53 -3.29
N ASP A 303 21.21 -12.19 -2.08
CA ASP A 303 22.04 -13.05 -1.25
C ASP A 303 21.23 -14.08 -0.44
N ARG A 304 19.93 -14.22 -0.73
CA ARG A 304 18.99 -15.14 -0.07
C ARG A 304 18.64 -14.71 1.34
N LYS A 305 18.61 -13.42 1.61
CA LYS A 305 18.27 -12.90 2.94
C LYS A 305 17.20 -11.83 2.87
N VAL A 306 16.42 -11.78 3.93
CA VAL A 306 15.57 -10.66 4.30
C VAL A 306 16.25 -9.95 5.47
N TYR A 307 16.39 -8.65 5.38
CA TYR A 307 17.00 -7.80 6.39
C TYR A 307 15.95 -6.89 7.00
N CYS A 308 16.00 -6.71 8.31
CA CYS A 308 15.35 -5.62 9.00
C CYS A 308 16.42 -4.65 9.49
N LEU A 309 16.26 -3.39 9.14
CA LEU A 309 17.20 -2.32 9.45
C LEU A 309 16.48 -1.24 10.24
N ALA A 310 17.12 -0.65 11.22
CA ALA A 310 16.62 0.55 11.88
C ALA A 310 16.53 1.70 10.86
N GLY A 311 15.39 2.37 10.77
CA GLY A 311 15.17 3.47 9.83
C GLY A 311 16.08 4.66 10.05
N SER A 312 16.42 4.93 11.32
CA SER A 312 17.20 6.10 11.73
C SER A 312 18.66 6.07 11.28
N ASP A 313 19.31 4.87 11.26
CA ASP A 313 20.76 4.78 11.00
C ASP A 313 21.17 3.58 10.13
N GLY A 314 20.21 2.75 9.69
CA GLY A 314 20.45 1.57 8.87
C GLY A 314 21.13 0.42 9.61
N THR A 315 21.18 0.41 10.94
CA THR A 315 21.73 -0.73 11.69
C THR A 315 20.84 -1.95 11.55
N GLN A 316 21.47 -3.14 11.37
CA GLN A 316 20.71 -4.38 11.23
C GLN A 316 20.10 -4.80 12.57
N LYS A 317 18.77 -4.89 12.65
CA LYS A 317 18.04 -5.45 13.80
C LYS A 317 18.03 -6.96 13.74
N TRP A 318 17.59 -7.54 12.62
CA TRP A 318 17.60 -8.98 12.40
C TRP A 318 17.83 -9.34 10.92
N VAL A 319 18.05 -10.61 10.66
CA VAL A 319 18.20 -11.19 9.33
C VAL A 319 17.61 -12.59 9.27
N PHE A 320 16.81 -12.87 8.24
CA PHE A 320 16.29 -14.20 7.95
C PHE A 320 16.91 -14.74 6.65
N THR A 321 17.27 -16.04 6.64
CA THR A 321 17.88 -16.68 5.46
C THR A 321 16.87 -17.58 4.77
N THR A 322 16.66 -17.34 3.49
CA THR A 322 15.76 -18.09 2.63
C THR A 322 16.50 -19.13 1.79
N SER A 323 15.75 -20.00 1.10
CA SER A 323 16.32 -21.05 0.23
C SER A 323 16.94 -20.51 -1.07
N VAL A 324 16.33 -19.43 -1.63
CA VAL A 324 16.70 -18.83 -2.91
C VAL A 324 16.71 -17.29 -2.82
N ASN A 325 17.12 -16.62 -3.89
CA ASN A 325 17.22 -15.16 -3.93
C ASN A 325 15.88 -14.46 -3.67
N VAL A 326 15.88 -13.39 -2.87
CA VAL A 326 14.69 -12.58 -2.60
C VAL A 326 14.68 -11.38 -3.54
N HIS A 327 13.95 -11.53 -4.64
CA HIS A 327 13.79 -10.50 -5.67
C HIS A 327 12.52 -9.69 -5.48
N LEU A 328 11.50 -10.32 -4.90
CA LEU A 328 10.16 -9.77 -4.80
C LEU A 328 10.03 -8.96 -3.52
N PRO A 329 9.31 -7.85 -3.57
CA PRO A 329 8.93 -7.15 -2.35
C PRO A 329 7.92 -7.99 -1.55
N GLY A 330 7.99 -7.86 -0.24
CA GLY A 330 7.02 -8.44 0.69
C GLY A 330 6.02 -7.40 1.18
N ALA A 331 5.14 -7.83 2.06
CA ALA A 331 4.13 -6.99 2.69
C ALA A 331 4.18 -7.14 4.21
N LEU A 332 4.03 -6.02 4.92
CA LEU A 332 3.85 -5.98 6.37
C LEU A 332 2.36 -5.96 6.70
N VAL A 333 1.93 -6.81 7.59
CA VAL A 333 0.52 -6.93 8.01
C VAL A 333 0.46 -7.65 9.35
N ASP A 334 -0.43 -7.23 10.25
CA ASP A 334 -0.82 -8.02 11.44
C ASP A 334 -1.75 -9.15 10.97
N ILE A 335 -1.16 -10.26 10.50
CA ILE A 335 -1.93 -11.32 9.81
C ILE A 335 -2.52 -12.34 10.77
N ASP A 336 -2.07 -12.42 12.01
CA ASP A 336 -2.61 -13.33 13.03
C ASP A 336 -3.45 -12.62 14.10
N GLY A 337 -3.51 -11.29 14.08
CA GLY A 337 -4.37 -10.46 14.92
C GLY A 337 -3.82 -10.19 16.32
N ASP A 338 -2.53 -10.39 16.54
CA ASP A 338 -1.90 -10.24 17.86
C ASP A 338 -1.43 -8.79 18.15
N ASN A 339 -1.67 -7.83 17.24
CA ASN A 339 -1.22 -6.43 17.22
C ASN A 339 0.27 -6.22 16.95
N ARG A 340 0.93 -7.20 16.35
CA ARG A 340 2.29 -7.10 15.84
C ARG A 340 2.26 -7.34 14.34
N LEU A 341 3.23 -6.82 13.63
CA LEU A 341 3.30 -7.02 12.20
C LEU A 341 4.05 -8.30 11.86
N GLU A 342 3.55 -9.03 10.88
CA GLU A 342 4.27 -10.06 10.17
C GLU A 342 4.76 -9.54 8.82
N TYR A 343 5.87 -10.09 8.37
CA TYR A 343 6.40 -9.87 7.04
C TYR A 343 6.14 -11.07 6.14
N LEU A 344 5.25 -10.89 5.19
CA LEU A 344 4.94 -11.88 4.17
C LEU A 344 5.96 -11.77 3.05
N VAL A 345 6.65 -12.84 2.71
CA VAL A 345 7.65 -12.85 1.63
C VAL A 345 7.63 -14.15 0.84
N SER A 346 7.77 -14.01 -0.46
CA SER A 346 7.88 -15.12 -1.41
C SER A 346 9.05 -14.91 -2.37
N GLN A 347 9.33 -15.90 -3.23
CA GLN A 347 10.50 -15.91 -4.09
C GLN A 347 10.20 -16.49 -5.47
N LEU A 348 10.76 -15.88 -6.52
CA LEU A 348 10.49 -16.24 -7.92
C LEU A 348 10.81 -17.69 -8.32
N SER A 349 11.61 -18.42 -7.56
CA SER A 349 12.04 -19.79 -7.90
C SER A 349 11.72 -20.79 -6.79
N ASP A 350 10.92 -20.40 -5.81
CA ASP A 350 10.44 -21.25 -4.73
C ASP A 350 8.91 -21.27 -4.72
N SER A 351 8.34 -22.37 -4.27
CA SER A 351 6.89 -22.54 -4.12
C SER A 351 6.41 -22.18 -2.71
N VAL A 352 7.23 -21.49 -1.93
CA VAL A 352 6.95 -21.22 -0.51
C VAL A 352 6.62 -19.75 -0.31
N LEU A 353 5.53 -19.49 0.40
CA LEU A 353 5.24 -18.22 1.03
C LEU A 353 5.65 -18.35 2.51
N TYR A 354 6.52 -17.46 2.95
CA TYR A 354 6.97 -17.34 4.33
C TYR A 354 6.20 -16.21 5.02
N CYS A 355 5.86 -16.44 6.28
CA CYS A 355 5.37 -15.43 7.20
C CYS A 355 6.36 -15.33 8.36
N LEU A 356 6.97 -14.18 8.55
CA LEU A 356 7.97 -13.91 9.57
C LEU A 356 7.41 -12.95 10.59
N ASN A 357 7.63 -13.18 11.88
CA ASN A 357 7.40 -12.18 12.90
C ASN A 357 8.31 -10.98 12.60
N ALA A 358 7.75 -9.83 12.29
CA ALA A 358 8.54 -8.70 11.81
C ALA A 358 9.38 -8.06 12.94
N GLU A 359 9.02 -8.27 14.20
CA GLU A 359 9.76 -7.77 15.36
C GLU A 359 11.15 -8.40 15.51
N ASP A 360 11.31 -9.71 15.20
CA ASP A 360 12.55 -10.45 15.48
C ASP A 360 13.04 -11.31 14.29
N GLY A 361 12.27 -11.37 13.21
CA GLY A 361 12.59 -12.13 12.00
C GLY A 361 12.42 -13.64 12.14
N THR A 362 11.80 -14.14 13.20
CA THR A 362 11.52 -15.57 13.36
C THR A 362 10.40 -16.04 12.44
N LEU A 363 10.47 -17.29 12.00
CA LEU A 363 9.42 -17.88 11.15
C LEU A 363 8.16 -18.16 11.98
N ALA A 364 7.08 -17.43 11.70
CA ALA A 364 5.77 -17.69 12.28
C ALA A 364 5.16 -18.96 11.65
N TRP A 365 5.03 -18.95 10.33
CA TRP A 365 4.59 -20.10 9.55
C TRP A 365 5.06 -20.00 8.09
N GLN A 366 4.88 -21.10 7.35
CA GLN A 366 5.07 -21.12 5.91
C GLN A 366 4.05 -22.05 5.24
N ILE A 367 3.68 -21.71 4.00
CA ILE A 367 2.84 -22.58 3.18
C ILE A 367 3.51 -22.87 1.85
N THR A 368 3.50 -24.15 1.44
CA THR A 368 4.01 -24.56 0.13
C THR A 368 2.85 -24.66 -0.86
N LEU A 369 2.90 -23.85 -1.89
CA LEU A 369 1.98 -23.88 -3.01
C LEU A 369 2.55 -24.75 -4.13
N ALA A 370 1.69 -25.29 -4.99
CA ALA A 370 2.14 -26.20 -6.07
C ALA A 370 2.95 -25.48 -7.18
N TYR A 371 3.18 -24.17 -7.06
CA TYR A 371 3.75 -23.30 -8.09
C TYR A 371 4.66 -22.25 -7.45
N THR A 372 5.59 -21.67 -8.23
CA THR A 372 6.39 -20.53 -7.76
C THR A 372 5.49 -19.35 -7.44
N VAL A 373 5.71 -18.72 -6.30
CA VAL A 373 4.84 -17.69 -5.71
C VAL A 373 5.38 -16.31 -6.05
N ASN A 374 4.49 -15.41 -6.44
CA ASN A 374 4.79 -13.99 -6.64
C ASN A 374 4.53 -13.16 -5.37
N SER A 375 4.76 -11.86 -5.43
CA SER A 375 4.62 -10.95 -4.29
C SER A 375 3.27 -11.12 -3.60
N PRO A 376 3.26 -11.40 -2.28
CA PRO A 376 2.04 -11.48 -1.50
C PRO A 376 1.50 -10.07 -1.20
N PHE A 377 0.19 -9.97 -1.05
CA PHE A 377 -0.47 -8.81 -0.49
C PHE A 377 -1.67 -9.26 0.33
N ALA A 378 -2.16 -8.41 1.21
CA ALA A 378 -3.20 -8.76 2.15
C ALA A 378 -4.32 -7.72 2.19
N GLY A 379 -5.52 -8.16 2.55
CA GLY A 379 -6.68 -7.31 2.75
C GLY A 379 -7.90 -8.14 3.07
N ASP A 380 -8.91 -7.51 3.66
CA ASP A 380 -10.21 -8.12 3.93
C ASP A 380 -10.98 -8.25 2.61
N ILE A 381 -10.92 -9.43 1.98
CA ILE A 381 -11.49 -9.65 0.65
C ILE A 381 -12.93 -10.17 0.69
N ASP A 382 -13.43 -10.59 1.84
CA ASP A 382 -14.79 -11.13 1.94
C ASP A 382 -15.69 -10.36 2.91
N GLY A 383 -15.15 -9.32 3.55
CA GLY A 383 -15.91 -8.41 4.40
C GLY A 383 -16.15 -8.94 5.82
N ASP A 384 -15.37 -9.92 6.28
CA ASP A 384 -15.50 -10.50 7.63
C ASP A 384 -14.68 -9.71 8.68
N GLY A 385 -13.89 -8.74 8.24
CA GLY A 385 -13.05 -7.87 9.07
C GLY A 385 -11.65 -8.43 9.30
N CYS A 386 -11.30 -9.58 8.73
CA CYS A 386 -9.97 -10.15 8.75
C CYS A 386 -9.24 -9.90 7.42
N SER A 387 -7.92 -9.84 7.45
CA SER A 387 -7.12 -9.81 6.23
C SER A 387 -6.83 -11.22 5.75
N GLU A 388 -7.11 -11.48 4.48
CA GLU A 388 -6.63 -12.62 3.74
C GLU A 388 -5.39 -12.25 2.93
N ILE A 389 -4.64 -13.29 2.52
CA ILE A 389 -3.46 -13.13 1.69
C ILE A 389 -3.79 -13.55 0.26
N ILE A 390 -3.45 -12.69 -0.69
CA ILE A 390 -3.55 -12.99 -2.11
C ILE A 390 -2.17 -13.15 -2.70
N VAL A 391 -1.98 -14.22 -3.49
CA VAL A 391 -0.75 -14.48 -4.22
C VAL A 391 -1.03 -14.94 -5.64
N GLY A 392 -0.33 -14.36 -6.59
CA GLY A 392 -0.24 -14.88 -7.95
C GLY A 392 0.83 -15.95 -8.06
N THR A 393 0.78 -16.76 -9.10
CA THR A 393 1.80 -17.79 -9.32
C THR A 393 2.32 -17.80 -10.75
N ARG A 394 3.58 -18.19 -10.87
CA ARG A 394 4.24 -18.53 -12.13
C ARG A 394 4.29 -20.05 -12.27
N GLY A 395 3.53 -20.60 -13.20
CA GLY A 395 3.58 -22.04 -13.52
C GLY A 395 4.67 -22.37 -14.54
N THR A 396 5.12 -23.63 -14.56
CA THR A 396 5.80 -24.18 -15.75
C THR A 396 4.78 -24.54 -16.83
N TYR A 397 5.14 -24.36 -18.10
CA TYR A 397 4.25 -24.64 -19.24
C TYR A 397 3.52 -25.98 -19.07
N GLY A 398 2.17 -25.96 -19.05
CA GLY A 398 1.32 -27.14 -18.90
C GLY A 398 0.85 -27.49 -17.48
N GLN A 399 1.26 -26.75 -16.44
CA GLN A 399 0.86 -27.06 -15.05
C GLN A 399 -0.25 -26.12 -14.49
N GLY A 400 -0.67 -25.11 -15.24
CA GLY A 400 -1.71 -24.15 -14.87
C GLY A 400 -1.18 -23.01 -14.01
N TYR A 401 -1.63 -21.81 -14.31
CA TYR A 401 -1.30 -20.57 -13.62
C TYR A 401 -2.47 -20.19 -12.72
N ARG A 402 -2.19 -19.65 -11.54
CA ARG A 402 -3.26 -19.43 -10.56
C ARG A 402 -3.05 -18.19 -9.74
N VAL A 403 -4.17 -17.68 -9.25
CA VAL A 403 -4.25 -16.77 -8.11
C VAL A 403 -4.83 -17.56 -6.95
N PHE A 404 -4.25 -17.43 -5.79
CA PHE A 404 -4.71 -18.03 -4.55
C PHE A 404 -5.13 -16.96 -3.57
N ALA A 405 -6.26 -17.16 -2.90
CA ALA A 405 -6.53 -16.53 -1.61
C ALA A 405 -6.24 -17.54 -0.50
N ILE A 406 -5.57 -17.07 0.53
CA ILE A 406 -5.16 -17.85 1.70
C ILE A 406 -5.81 -17.22 2.92
N ASP A 407 -6.41 -18.07 3.75
CA ASP A 407 -7.15 -17.73 4.94
C ASP A 407 -6.77 -18.69 6.09
N ASP A 408 -7.33 -18.53 7.27
CA ASP A 408 -7.12 -19.45 8.39
C ASP A 408 -8.07 -20.66 8.33
N GLN A 409 -7.57 -21.83 8.75
CA GLN A 409 -8.34 -23.05 8.81
C GLN A 409 -9.55 -22.95 9.75
N ASN A 410 -9.51 -22.09 10.75
CA ASN A 410 -10.50 -21.94 11.80
C ASN A 410 -11.31 -20.65 11.72
N ASN A 411 -11.17 -19.87 10.62
CA ASN A 411 -11.78 -18.56 10.47
C ASN A 411 -13.31 -18.64 10.23
N SER A 412 -14.05 -19.18 11.21
CA SER A 412 -15.51 -19.16 11.20
C SER A 412 -16.14 -18.06 12.05
N GLN A 413 -15.31 -17.21 12.68
CA GLN A 413 -15.78 -16.23 13.67
C GLN A 413 -15.51 -14.78 13.29
N GLY A 414 -14.76 -14.49 12.20
CA GLY A 414 -14.29 -13.15 11.83
C GLY A 414 -13.38 -12.54 12.90
N CYS A 415 -12.53 -11.60 12.55
CA CYS A 415 -11.63 -10.90 13.49
C CYS A 415 -12.37 -9.97 14.47
N GLY A 416 -13.69 -9.97 14.45
CA GLY A 416 -14.51 -9.06 15.23
C GLY A 416 -14.43 -7.61 14.70
N PRO A 417 -15.22 -6.68 15.22
CA PRO A 417 -15.07 -5.30 14.84
C PRO A 417 -13.69 -4.83 15.24
N VAL A 418 -12.87 -4.43 14.25
CA VAL A 418 -11.56 -3.81 14.50
C VAL A 418 -11.78 -2.51 15.26
N TYR A 419 -11.59 -2.55 16.54
CA TYR A 419 -11.49 -1.35 17.36
C TYR A 419 -10.03 -0.88 17.21
N GLU A 420 -9.74 -0.14 16.16
CA GLU A 420 -8.46 0.57 16.08
C GLU A 420 -8.42 1.62 17.19
N ASP A 421 -7.71 1.32 18.26
CA ASP A 421 -7.07 2.35 19.04
C ASP A 421 -5.92 2.90 18.19
N ILE A 422 -6.19 3.93 17.40
CA ILE A 422 -5.11 4.74 16.84
C ILE A 422 -4.53 5.52 18.01
N GLU A 423 -3.57 4.93 18.70
CA GLU A 423 -2.71 5.64 19.64
C GLU A 423 -1.65 6.43 18.85
N GLU A 424 -2.07 7.48 18.16
CA GLU A 424 -1.13 8.55 17.84
C GLU A 424 -0.89 9.39 19.09
N GLY A 425 0.33 9.34 19.61
CA GLY A 425 0.97 10.33 20.48
C GLY A 425 0.10 10.98 21.55
N LEU A 426 -0.48 10.18 22.46
CA LEU A 426 -1.26 10.71 23.56
C LEU A 426 -0.34 11.30 24.63
N SER A 427 -0.52 12.57 24.95
CA SER A 427 -0.14 13.07 26.28
C SER A 427 -0.79 12.15 27.33
N LYS A 428 0.00 11.61 28.25
CA LYS A 428 -0.46 10.69 29.31
C LYS A 428 -1.81 11.10 29.88
N GLY A 429 -2.84 10.23 29.72
CA GLY A 429 -4.14 10.38 30.37
C GLY A 429 -5.33 10.75 29.50
N PHE A 430 -5.23 10.78 28.17
CA PHE A 430 -6.37 11.01 27.28
C PHE A 430 -6.87 9.68 26.69
N GLU A 431 -8.19 9.38 26.78
CA GLU A 431 -8.81 8.20 26.14
C GLU A 431 -9.97 8.63 25.23
N PHE A 432 -10.02 8.04 24.02
CA PHE A 432 -11.13 8.22 23.08
C PHE A 432 -11.43 6.87 22.41
N ARG A 433 -12.52 6.20 22.85
CA ARG A 433 -12.81 4.82 22.43
C ARG A 433 -14.32 4.57 22.36
N ALA A 434 -14.71 3.55 21.58
CA ALA A 434 -16.07 3.04 21.59
C ALA A 434 -16.30 2.14 22.82
N VAL A 435 -17.48 2.27 23.45
CA VAL A 435 -17.89 1.43 24.58
C VAL A 435 -19.35 1.01 24.38
N GLY A 436 -19.57 -0.25 24.06
CA GLY A 436 -20.90 -0.76 23.74
C GLY A 436 -21.53 -0.02 22.56
N ARG A 437 -22.63 0.70 22.79
CA ARG A 437 -23.30 1.55 21.78
C ARG A 437 -22.91 3.02 21.84
N GLY A 438 -21.97 3.39 22.73
CA GLY A 438 -21.57 4.77 22.99
C GLY A 438 -20.11 5.05 22.66
N ILE A 439 -19.73 6.29 22.80
CA ILE A 439 -18.37 6.81 22.68
C ILE A 439 -17.92 7.26 24.05
N TYR A 440 -16.82 6.72 24.55
CA TYR A 440 -16.19 7.13 25.79
C TYR A 440 -15.02 8.07 25.48
N LEU A 441 -14.94 9.17 26.21
CA LEU A 441 -13.89 10.16 26.13
C LEU A 441 -13.41 10.48 27.54
N PHE A 442 -12.12 10.26 27.82
CA PHE A 442 -11.49 10.72 29.05
C PHE A 442 -10.62 11.95 28.76
N MET A 443 -10.86 13.03 29.49
CA MET A 443 -10.10 14.27 29.38
C MET A 443 -9.18 14.44 30.58
N PRO A 444 -7.86 14.53 30.38
CA PRO A 444 -6.92 14.75 31.50
C PRO A 444 -7.08 16.16 32.10
N ASN A 445 -7.47 17.13 31.29
CA ASN A 445 -7.70 18.53 31.67
C ASN A 445 -8.98 19.06 31.03
N GLU A 446 -9.51 20.16 31.56
CA GLU A 446 -10.61 20.89 30.92
C GLU A 446 -10.18 21.46 29.58
N ALA A 447 -10.97 21.22 28.52
CA ALA A 447 -10.68 21.73 27.16
C ALA A 447 -11.97 21.98 26.37
N GLN A 448 -11.88 22.92 25.42
CA GLN A 448 -12.87 23.10 24.37
C GLN A 448 -12.80 21.93 23.40
N VAL A 449 -13.93 21.23 23.18
CA VAL A 449 -14.01 20.10 22.29
C VAL A 449 -15.26 20.16 21.41
N SER A 450 -15.14 19.57 20.22
CA SER A 450 -16.28 19.32 19.34
C SER A 450 -16.25 17.86 18.92
N LEU A 451 -17.31 17.10 19.23
CA LEU A 451 -17.46 15.70 18.84
C LEU A 451 -18.58 15.58 17.82
N THR A 452 -18.25 15.13 16.62
CA THR A 452 -19.15 15.09 15.47
C THR A 452 -19.12 13.72 14.82
N LEU A 453 -20.26 13.22 14.37
CA LEU A 453 -20.42 11.94 13.70
C LEU A 453 -20.71 12.14 12.21
N TYR A 454 -20.02 11.40 11.37
CA TYR A 454 -20.17 11.38 9.91
C TYR A 454 -20.52 9.97 9.44
N ASP A 455 -21.22 9.83 8.33
CA ASP A 455 -21.43 8.54 7.66
C ASP A 455 -20.20 8.15 6.81
N ALA A 456 -20.26 6.98 6.20
CA ALA A 456 -19.17 6.46 5.34
C ALA A 456 -18.88 7.32 4.10
N GLN A 457 -19.80 8.22 3.72
CA GLN A 457 -19.65 9.18 2.63
C GLN A 457 -19.16 10.54 3.10
N GLY A 458 -18.76 10.68 4.37
CA GLY A 458 -18.29 11.93 4.96
C GLY A 458 -19.40 12.96 5.23
N ARG A 459 -20.68 12.59 5.12
CA ARG A 459 -21.79 13.49 5.40
C ARG A 459 -22.02 13.58 6.90
N LEU A 460 -22.27 14.78 7.40
CA LEU A 460 -22.63 15.02 8.78
C LEU A 460 -23.92 14.27 9.17
N VAL A 461 -23.81 13.35 10.13
CA VAL A 461 -24.93 12.59 10.68
C VAL A 461 -25.45 13.26 11.95
N GLN A 462 -24.56 13.52 12.90
CA GLN A 462 -24.92 14.10 14.20
C GLN A 462 -23.75 14.84 14.82
N ARG A 463 -24.02 16.00 15.45
CA ARG A 463 -23.06 16.62 16.36
C ARG A 463 -23.41 16.17 17.77
N LEU A 464 -22.52 15.39 18.39
CA LEU A 464 -22.73 14.79 19.70
C LEU A 464 -22.40 15.76 20.84
N TYR A 465 -21.42 16.64 20.62
CA TYR A 465 -21.01 17.63 21.58
C TYR A 465 -20.28 18.81 20.91
N ASP A 466 -20.41 20.00 21.48
CA ASP A 466 -19.66 21.19 21.09
C ASP A 466 -19.63 22.17 22.31
N GLY A 467 -18.49 22.23 23.01
CA GLY A 467 -18.37 23.01 24.23
C GLY A 467 -17.14 22.62 25.05
N VAL A 468 -17.10 23.09 26.30
CA VAL A 468 -16.01 22.80 27.24
C VAL A 468 -16.33 21.52 28.00
N LEU A 469 -15.45 20.49 27.93
CA LEU A 469 -15.50 19.32 28.79
C LEU A 469 -14.53 19.48 29.97
N THR A 470 -15.00 19.14 31.14
CA THR A 470 -14.15 19.09 32.35
C THR A 470 -13.23 17.89 32.34
N SER A 471 -12.18 17.90 33.17
CA SER A 471 -11.36 16.72 33.43
C SER A 471 -12.20 15.54 33.89
N GLY A 472 -11.96 14.34 33.38
CA GLY A 472 -12.67 13.11 33.72
C GLY A 472 -13.29 12.37 32.53
N GLY A 473 -14.04 11.33 32.85
CA GLY A 473 -14.67 10.46 31.82
C GLY A 473 -16.04 10.97 31.40
N HIS A 474 -16.28 11.03 30.09
CA HIS A 474 -17.55 11.44 29.49
C HIS A 474 -18.03 10.36 28.51
N THR A 475 -19.34 10.10 28.50
CA THR A 475 -19.92 9.09 27.57
C THR A 475 -20.99 9.77 26.71
N PHE A 476 -20.91 9.56 25.41
CA PHE A 476 -21.83 10.06 24.40
C PHE A 476 -22.52 8.87 23.73
N ASN A 477 -23.84 8.90 23.61
CA ASN A 477 -24.61 7.84 22.98
C ASN A 477 -25.22 8.38 21.68
N PRO A 478 -24.60 8.07 20.51
CA PRO A 478 -25.16 8.49 19.23
C PRO A 478 -26.49 7.78 18.96
N ASP A 479 -27.47 8.54 18.47
CA ASP A 479 -28.73 7.98 17.99
C ASP A 479 -28.62 7.58 16.54
N LEU A 480 -28.25 6.31 16.30
CA LEU A 480 -28.03 5.74 14.97
C LEU A 480 -29.22 4.87 14.60
N GLU A 481 -30.06 5.35 13.70
CA GLU A 481 -31.25 4.62 13.25
C GLU A 481 -30.94 3.52 12.24
N THR A 482 -29.86 3.65 11.47
CA THR A 482 -29.50 2.71 10.39
C THR A 482 -28.25 1.90 10.71
N LYS A 483 -28.17 0.66 10.17
CA LYS A 483 -26.93 -0.10 10.15
C LYS A 483 -25.95 0.56 9.19
N GLY A 484 -24.69 0.70 9.56
CA GLY A 484 -23.69 1.31 8.71
C GLY A 484 -22.39 1.62 9.45
N VAL A 485 -21.42 2.11 8.70
CA VAL A 485 -20.15 2.60 9.22
C VAL A 485 -20.25 4.10 9.45
N TYR A 486 -19.80 4.55 10.62
CA TYR A 486 -19.79 5.95 11.00
C TYR A 486 -18.42 6.34 11.51
N MET A 487 -18.03 7.60 11.30
CA MET A 487 -16.80 8.18 11.82
C MET A 487 -17.13 9.21 12.89
N ALA A 488 -16.74 8.97 14.13
CA ALA A 488 -16.79 9.99 15.18
C ALA A 488 -15.49 10.81 15.14
N VAL A 489 -15.60 12.10 14.97
CA VAL A 489 -14.47 13.03 14.90
C VAL A 489 -14.50 13.94 16.12
N LEU A 490 -13.46 13.85 16.93
CA LEU A 490 -13.22 14.72 18.08
C LEU A 490 -12.20 15.79 17.70
N ARG A 491 -12.55 17.06 17.90
CA ARG A 491 -11.64 18.21 17.77
C ARG A 491 -11.45 18.87 19.12
N TYR A 492 -10.22 19.19 19.47
CA TYR A 492 -9.85 19.84 20.72
C TYR A 492 -8.60 20.73 20.52
N GLN A 493 -8.23 21.51 21.52
CA GLN A 493 -7.15 22.50 21.40
C GLN A 493 -5.75 21.90 21.14
N GLY A 494 -5.59 20.59 21.18
CA GLY A 494 -4.32 19.88 20.88
C GLY A 494 -4.36 19.09 19.57
N GLY A 495 -5.47 19.14 18.80
CA GLY A 495 -5.58 18.41 17.54
C GLY A 495 -6.96 17.84 17.24
N MET A 496 -6.98 16.82 16.42
CA MET A 496 -8.19 16.11 16.00
C MET A 496 -7.96 14.59 16.13
N LYS A 497 -8.98 13.89 16.59
CA LYS A 497 -9.01 12.42 16.62
C LYS A 497 -10.26 11.88 15.97
N SER A 498 -10.15 10.70 15.38
CA SER A 498 -11.31 10.04 14.80
C SER A 498 -11.45 8.62 15.35
N LEU A 499 -12.70 8.14 15.42
CA LEU A 499 -13.07 6.81 15.89
C LEU A 499 -14.10 6.24 14.93
N LYS A 500 -13.86 5.06 14.36
CA LYS A 500 -14.82 4.33 13.53
C LYS A 500 -15.85 3.65 14.41
N ILE A 501 -17.13 3.79 14.08
CA ILE A 501 -18.25 3.13 14.74
C ILE A 501 -19.00 2.31 13.69
N VAL A 502 -19.15 1.00 13.92
CA VAL A 502 -19.96 0.11 13.09
C VAL A 502 -21.24 -0.23 13.85
N ARG A 503 -22.39 -0.13 13.18
CA ARG A 503 -23.68 -0.50 13.73
C ARG A 503 -24.35 -1.61 12.94
#